data_c3d9c297cb552fbe8db287b90ea865f8
#
_entry.id   c3d9c297cb552fbe8db287b90ea865f8
#
_cell.length_a   1.000
_cell.length_b   1.000
_cell.length_c   1.000
_cell.angle_alpha   90.00
_cell.angle_beta   90.00
_cell.angle_gamma   90.00
#
_symmetry.space_group_name_H-M   'P 1'
#
loop_
_entity.id
_entity.type
_entity.pdbx_description
1 polymer ?
#
loop_
_entity_poly.entity_id
_entity_poly.type
_entity_poly.pdbx_seq_one_letter_code
_entity_poly.pdbx_strand_id
1 'polypeptide(L)'
;SDAQLLNISLKQILDENMAGTIGHRTFLYLDRVVTIALFDDEEKFPYFVYLMDQVCKIARRVLDANTSIGIGSPCDKRSKLGISYREAKSALDYRVLVDANQAIYIKDVEPKAEAMPDIEQTSVQDILREMKLGTREDLEGVIHVFVKNLKNSKMALSQYQIFLMELVAEIYKLGRNYEIDMNQIFPPKTNLYENLYQLDSPEAVGSWMLDICMKVRHAIRRERADSTKAIMERAIQYVQDNYQESDLSVEGICSALNVSPTYFSTLFKKELGTTFVAYVTNVRMERAVELLQTTEDKTYVIAAKVGYTEPNYFSYVFKKQYGISPSKYRTGKTKEEK
;
A
#
# COMPACT_ATOMS: atom_id res chain seq x y z
N SER A 1 23.50 1.39 27.66
CA SER A 1 22.43 1.76 26.73
C SER A 1 21.09 1.76 27.47
N ASP A 2 20.11 2.50 27.01
CA ASP A 2 18.78 2.62 27.63
C ASP A 2 18.10 1.25 27.81
N ALA A 3 18.33 0.32 26.90
CA ALA A 3 17.82 -1.05 26.99
C ALA A 3 18.39 -1.85 28.19
N GLN A 4 19.64 -1.61 28.57
CA GLN A 4 20.21 -2.28 29.75
C GLN A 4 19.65 -1.74 31.04
N LEU A 5 19.41 -0.41 31.14
CA LEU A 5 18.77 0.20 32.29
C LEU A 5 17.32 -0.29 32.43
N LEU A 6 16.60 -0.41 31.32
CA LEU A 6 15.24 -0.94 31.30
C LEU A 6 15.20 -2.39 31.84
N ASN A 7 16.11 -3.26 31.39
CA ASN A 7 16.20 -4.64 31.85
C ASN A 7 16.56 -4.74 33.34
N ILE A 8 17.42 -3.87 33.85
CA ILE A 8 17.75 -3.81 35.29
C ILE A 8 16.52 -3.39 36.08
N SER A 9 15.81 -2.36 35.66
CA SER A 9 14.58 -1.90 36.33
C SER A 9 13.49 -2.95 36.30
N LEU A 10 13.32 -3.65 35.17
CA LEU A 10 12.34 -4.75 35.05
C LEU A 10 12.71 -5.91 35.99
N LYS A 11 14.00 -6.27 36.07
CA LYS A 11 14.48 -7.26 37.05
C LYS A 11 14.12 -6.88 38.48
N GLN A 12 14.33 -5.61 38.85
CA GLN A 12 13.99 -5.13 40.18
C GLN A 12 12.48 -5.22 40.45
N ILE A 13 11.64 -4.79 39.50
CA ILE A 13 10.17 -4.91 39.65
C ILE A 13 9.75 -6.37 39.81
N LEU A 14 10.34 -7.31 39.07
CA LEU A 14 10.07 -8.74 39.23
C LEU A 14 10.46 -9.24 40.60
N ASP A 15 11.69 -8.95 41.05
CA ASP A 15 12.19 -9.40 42.35
C ASP A 15 11.35 -8.84 43.53
N GLU A 16 10.97 -7.56 43.49
CA GLU A 16 10.14 -6.90 44.49
C GLU A 16 8.72 -7.49 44.58
N ASN A 17 8.10 -7.78 43.41
CA ASN A 17 6.72 -8.32 43.41
C ASN A 17 6.62 -9.80 43.78
N MET A 18 7.70 -10.56 43.63
CA MET A 18 7.74 -11.97 44.05
C MET A 18 8.31 -12.18 45.45
N ALA A 19 8.94 -11.17 46.05
CA ALA A 19 9.57 -11.27 47.36
C ALA A 19 8.59 -11.72 48.43
N GLY A 20 8.97 -12.76 49.18
CA GLY A 20 8.16 -13.30 50.30
C GLY A 20 6.95 -14.14 49.88
N THR A 21 6.62 -14.25 48.59
CA THR A 21 5.47 -15.02 48.10
C THR A 21 5.86 -16.22 47.26
N ILE A 22 6.84 -16.08 46.37
CA ILE A 22 7.27 -17.13 45.47
C ILE A 22 8.79 -17.20 45.49
N GLY A 23 9.36 -18.38 45.72
CA GLY A 23 10.78 -18.64 45.59
C GLY A 23 11.20 -18.43 44.14
N HIS A 24 12.18 -17.56 43.92
CA HIS A 24 12.57 -17.25 42.52
C HIS A 24 14.03 -16.87 42.41
N ARG A 25 14.50 -16.88 41.15
CA ARG A 25 15.79 -16.33 40.76
C ARG A 25 15.67 -15.62 39.43
N THR A 26 15.90 -14.31 39.41
CA THR A 26 15.85 -13.46 38.21
C THR A 26 17.28 -13.06 37.78
N PHE A 27 17.58 -13.16 36.50
CA PHE A 27 18.88 -12.85 35.93
C PHE A 27 18.75 -12.35 34.47
N LEU A 28 19.79 -11.71 33.99
CA LEU A 28 19.89 -11.31 32.59
C LEU A 28 20.53 -12.42 31.77
N TYR A 29 19.90 -12.75 30.66
CA TYR A 29 20.39 -13.74 29.70
C TYR A 29 20.07 -13.29 28.28
N LEU A 30 21.11 -13.07 27.45
CA LEU A 30 20.98 -12.64 26.06
C LEU A 30 19.95 -11.51 25.89
N ASP A 31 20.21 -10.33 26.41
CA ASP A 31 19.34 -9.13 26.33
C ASP A 31 17.89 -9.30 26.85
N ARG A 32 17.66 -10.34 27.63
CA ARG A 32 16.34 -10.64 28.24
C ARG A 32 16.46 -10.79 29.73
N VAL A 33 15.36 -10.45 30.43
CA VAL A 33 15.20 -10.79 31.85
C VAL A 33 14.55 -12.15 31.92
N VAL A 34 15.18 -13.09 32.61
CA VAL A 34 14.69 -14.47 32.79
C VAL A 34 14.49 -14.73 34.26
N THR A 35 13.34 -15.29 34.63
CA THR A 35 13.01 -15.68 35.98
C THR A 35 12.71 -17.17 36.03
N ILE A 36 13.37 -17.87 36.98
CA ILE A 36 13.00 -19.22 37.38
C ILE A 36 12.19 -19.09 38.68
N ALA A 37 10.93 -19.51 38.64
CA ALA A 37 10.04 -19.51 39.77
C ALA A 37 9.92 -20.94 40.36
N LEU A 38 9.85 -21.06 41.68
CA LEU A 38 9.76 -22.31 42.41
C LEU A 38 8.41 -22.39 43.15
N PHE A 39 7.70 -23.47 42.92
CA PHE A 39 6.41 -23.73 43.53
C PHE A 39 6.50 -25.02 44.38
N ASP A 40 6.01 -24.97 45.59
CA ASP A 40 5.79 -26.09 46.48
C ASP A 40 4.38 -26.69 46.32
N ASP A 41 3.49 -25.99 45.60
CA ASP A 41 2.10 -26.37 45.33
C ASP A 41 1.69 -25.90 43.95
N GLU A 42 1.08 -26.80 43.16
CA GLU A 42 0.59 -26.49 41.79
C GLU A 42 -0.55 -25.46 41.83
N GLU A 43 -1.30 -25.34 42.91
CA GLU A 43 -2.36 -24.34 43.08
C GLU A 43 -1.84 -22.89 43.06
N LYS A 44 -0.55 -22.68 43.34
CA LYS A 44 0.10 -21.36 43.27
C LYS A 44 0.41 -20.90 41.87
N PHE A 45 0.39 -21.79 40.90
CA PHE A 45 0.73 -21.42 39.51
C PHE A 45 -0.23 -20.41 38.86
N PRO A 46 -1.58 -20.54 38.99
CA PRO A 46 -2.49 -19.51 38.50
C PRO A 46 -2.25 -18.12 39.13
N TYR A 47 -1.93 -18.09 40.42
CA TYR A 47 -1.56 -16.85 41.10
C TYR A 47 -0.26 -16.25 40.53
N PHE A 48 0.72 -17.08 40.26
CA PHE A 48 1.96 -16.63 39.61
C PHE A 48 1.68 -16.00 38.23
N VAL A 49 0.86 -16.63 37.40
CA VAL A 49 0.47 -16.07 36.08
C VAL A 49 -0.19 -14.69 36.24
N TYR A 50 -1.13 -14.58 37.19
CA TYR A 50 -1.74 -13.31 37.53
C TYR A 50 -0.72 -12.26 38.01
N LEU A 51 0.23 -12.65 38.87
CA LEU A 51 1.26 -11.76 39.37
C LEU A 51 2.17 -11.24 38.24
N MET A 52 2.54 -12.08 37.28
CA MET A 52 3.32 -11.69 36.13
C MET A 52 2.55 -10.70 35.24
N ASP A 53 1.24 -10.86 35.10
CA ASP A 53 0.39 -9.90 34.42
C ASP A 53 0.38 -8.53 35.14
N GLN A 54 0.32 -8.50 36.47
CA GLN A 54 0.44 -7.26 37.23
C GLN A 54 1.82 -6.60 37.05
N VAL A 55 2.90 -7.39 36.99
CA VAL A 55 4.26 -6.88 36.71
C VAL A 55 4.31 -6.18 35.36
N CYS A 56 3.69 -6.73 34.32
CA CYS A 56 3.60 -6.07 33.00
C CYS A 56 2.91 -4.71 33.10
N LYS A 57 1.80 -4.62 33.85
CA LYS A 57 1.05 -3.37 34.06
C LYS A 57 1.85 -2.34 34.89
N ILE A 58 2.59 -2.79 35.87
CA ILE A 58 3.49 -1.93 36.67
C ILE A 58 4.62 -1.40 35.80
N ALA A 59 5.26 -2.25 35.01
CA ALA A 59 6.33 -1.88 34.09
C ALA A 59 5.85 -0.82 33.09
N ARG A 60 4.68 -1.00 32.51
CA ARG A 60 4.06 0.00 31.63
C ARG A 60 3.89 1.35 32.32
N ARG A 61 3.39 1.37 33.55
CA ARG A 61 3.14 2.61 34.28
C ARG A 61 4.40 3.30 34.76
N VAL A 62 5.40 2.54 35.20
CA VAL A 62 6.61 3.07 35.84
C VAL A 62 7.72 3.36 34.84
N LEU A 63 7.87 2.52 33.84
CA LEU A 63 8.95 2.58 32.87
C LEU A 63 8.51 3.16 31.53
N ASP A 64 7.20 3.42 31.34
CA ASP A 64 6.59 3.77 30.05
C ASP A 64 7.00 2.84 28.89
N ALA A 65 7.18 1.56 29.22
CA ALA A 65 7.65 0.55 28.29
C ALA A 65 6.63 -0.59 28.12
N ASN A 66 6.38 -0.98 26.87
CA ASN A 66 5.60 -2.17 26.58
C ASN A 66 6.38 -3.40 27.03
N THR A 67 5.81 -4.17 27.96
CA THR A 67 6.44 -5.35 28.52
C THR A 67 5.50 -6.54 28.40
N SER A 68 5.97 -7.63 27.79
CA SER A 68 5.27 -8.91 27.78
C SER A 68 6.13 -9.98 28.44
N ILE A 69 5.52 -10.85 29.21
CA ILE A 69 6.20 -11.95 29.90
C ILE A 69 5.69 -13.27 29.36
N GLY A 70 6.56 -14.06 28.73
CA GLY A 70 6.24 -15.43 28.31
C GLY A 70 6.42 -16.41 29.47
N ILE A 71 5.47 -17.30 29.64
CA ILE A 71 5.47 -18.31 30.72
C ILE A 71 5.41 -19.70 30.09
N GLY A 72 6.40 -20.53 30.40
CA GLY A 72 6.44 -21.94 30.00
C GLY A 72 5.70 -22.82 30.98
N SER A 73 5.49 -24.07 30.62
CA SER A 73 4.84 -25.05 31.48
C SER A 73 5.68 -25.35 32.74
N PRO A 74 5.03 -25.50 33.91
CA PRO A 74 5.70 -26.00 35.09
C PRO A 74 6.37 -27.35 34.83
N CYS A 75 7.48 -27.61 35.49
CA CYS A 75 8.20 -28.87 35.37
C CYS A 75 8.64 -29.38 36.75
N ASP A 76 8.63 -30.71 36.91
CA ASP A 76 8.98 -31.45 38.12
C ASP A 76 10.50 -31.72 38.29
N LYS A 77 11.26 -31.57 37.17
CA LYS A 77 12.68 -31.92 37.12
C LYS A 77 13.52 -30.78 36.55
N ARG A 78 14.67 -30.51 37.17
CA ARG A 78 15.64 -29.51 36.69
C ARG A 78 16.07 -29.74 35.23
N SER A 79 16.14 -31.01 34.78
CA SER A 79 16.47 -31.36 33.38
C SER A 79 15.45 -30.86 32.40
N LYS A 80 14.22 -30.57 32.80
CA LYS A 80 13.15 -30.04 31.96
C LYS A 80 13.08 -28.52 31.91
N LEU A 81 13.87 -27.79 32.70
CA LEU A 81 13.90 -26.31 32.70
C LEU A 81 14.19 -25.73 31.29
N GLY A 82 15.05 -26.39 30.52
CA GLY A 82 15.32 -25.98 29.14
C GLY A 82 14.09 -26.08 28.22
N ILE A 83 13.16 -27.01 28.50
CA ILE A 83 11.90 -27.14 27.76
C ILE A 83 10.99 -25.99 28.18
N SER A 84 10.75 -25.78 29.47
CA SER A 84 9.95 -24.68 29.98
C SER A 84 10.44 -23.31 29.51
N TYR A 85 11.78 -23.10 29.45
CA TYR A 85 12.36 -21.87 28.89
C TYR A 85 12.04 -21.69 27.41
N ARG A 86 12.14 -22.75 26.59
CA ARG A 86 11.77 -22.67 25.17
C ARG A 86 10.30 -22.38 24.98
N GLU A 87 9.43 -23.01 25.79
CA GLU A 87 8.00 -22.73 25.78
C GLU A 87 7.70 -21.28 26.18
N ALA A 88 8.33 -20.75 27.23
CA ALA A 88 8.20 -19.35 27.63
C ALA A 88 8.65 -18.39 26.49
N LYS A 89 9.72 -18.73 25.80
CA LYS A 89 10.18 -17.97 24.63
C LYS A 89 9.18 -18.05 23.49
N SER A 90 8.65 -19.23 23.19
CA SER A 90 7.62 -19.41 22.16
C SER A 90 6.32 -18.69 22.51
N ALA A 91 5.95 -18.63 23.80
CA ALA A 91 4.78 -17.86 24.24
C ALA A 91 4.89 -16.37 23.86
N LEU A 92 6.09 -15.79 23.91
CA LEU A 92 6.31 -14.39 23.48
C LEU A 92 6.11 -14.17 21.98
N ASP A 93 6.23 -15.19 21.15
CA ASP A 93 5.96 -15.06 19.71
C ASP A 93 4.47 -14.84 19.42
N TYR A 94 3.59 -15.26 20.37
CA TYR A 94 2.14 -15.02 20.29
C TYR A 94 1.70 -13.59 20.69
N ARG A 95 2.61 -12.73 21.15
CA ARG A 95 2.28 -11.34 21.53
C ARG A 95 1.60 -10.55 20.43
N VAL A 96 1.85 -10.91 19.15
CA VAL A 96 1.20 -10.33 17.98
C VAL A 96 -0.29 -10.68 17.84
N LEU A 97 -0.75 -11.72 18.56
CA LEU A 97 -2.13 -12.22 18.52
C LEU A 97 -2.93 -11.86 19.78
N VAL A 98 -2.28 -11.25 20.75
CA VAL A 98 -2.87 -10.86 22.04
C VAL A 98 -2.58 -9.40 22.35
N ASP A 99 -3.24 -8.85 23.36
CA ASP A 99 -2.95 -7.48 23.77
C ASP A 99 -1.51 -7.35 24.33
N ALA A 100 -0.89 -6.19 24.08
CA ALA A 100 0.40 -5.87 24.64
C ALA A 100 0.35 -5.72 26.17
N ASN A 101 1.50 -5.80 26.83
CA ASN A 101 1.65 -5.59 28.28
C ASN A 101 0.94 -6.62 29.16
N GLN A 102 1.02 -7.88 28.81
CA GLN A 102 0.47 -8.97 29.62
C GLN A 102 1.42 -10.16 29.71
N ALA A 103 1.13 -11.03 30.68
CA ALA A 103 1.75 -12.34 30.80
C ALA A 103 1.06 -13.34 29.85
N ILE A 104 1.86 -14.10 29.11
CA ILE A 104 1.40 -15.04 28.08
C ILE A 104 1.85 -16.45 28.51
N TYR A 105 0.90 -17.26 28.95
CA TYR A 105 1.17 -18.67 29.26
C TYR A 105 1.02 -19.52 27.99
N ILE A 106 2.03 -20.31 27.67
CA ILE A 106 2.08 -21.06 26.39
C ILE A 106 0.83 -21.90 26.15
N LYS A 107 0.30 -22.60 27.15
CA LYS A 107 -0.89 -23.46 26.99
C LYS A 107 -2.21 -22.71 26.79
N ASP A 108 -2.24 -21.41 27.09
CA ASP A 108 -3.42 -20.59 26.85
C ASP A 108 -3.51 -20.12 25.40
N VAL A 109 -2.36 -20.03 24.73
CA VAL A 109 -2.24 -19.48 23.36
C VAL A 109 -1.98 -20.54 22.30
N GLU A 110 -1.39 -21.68 22.66
CA GLU A 110 -1.24 -22.80 21.72
C GLU A 110 -2.61 -23.29 21.22
N PRO A 111 -2.82 -23.44 19.89
CA PRO A 111 -4.06 -23.97 19.34
C PRO A 111 -4.30 -25.39 19.86
N LYS A 112 -5.45 -25.61 20.46
CA LYS A 112 -5.90 -26.99 20.71
C LYS A 112 -6.25 -27.61 19.35
N ALA A 113 -5.77 -28.82 19.08
CA ALA A 113 -5.85 -29.50 17.78
C ALA A 113 -7.27 -29.64 17.15
N GLU A 114 -8.33 -29.29 17.90
CA GLU A 114 -9.73 -29.48 17.48
C GLU A 114 -10.47 -28.21 17.08
N ALA A 115 -9.85 -27.04 17.14
CA ALA A 115 -10.51 -25.78 16.79
C ALA A 115 -9.90 -25.21 15.49
N MET A 116 -10.42 -25.63 14.33
CA MET A 116 -10.41 -24.74 13.17
C MET A 116 -11.61 -23.79 13.32
N PRO A 117 -11.43 -22.54 13.73
CA PRO A 117 -12.55 -21.61 13.75
C PRO A 117 -12.91 -21.32 12.30
N ASP A 118 -14.20 -21.41 12.02
CA ASP A 118 -14.81 -20.89 10.80
C ASP A 118 -14.76 -19.36 10.89
N ILE A 119 -13.63 -18.78 10.50
CA ILE A 119 -13.43 -17.33 10.52
C ILE A 119 -13.88 -16.83 9.15
N GLU A 120 -14.80 -15.86 9.14
CA GLU A 120 -14.91 -14.95 7.99
C GLU A 120 -13.55 -14.27 7.81
N GLN A 121 -12.69 -14.93 7.06
CA GLN A 121 -11.31 -14.51 6.89
C GLN A 121 -11.33 -13.31 5.95
N THR A 122 -10.94 -12.15 6.48
CA THR A 122 -10.42 -11.08 5.63
C THR A 122 -9.32 -11.70 4.77
N SER A 123 -9.57 -11.85 3.49
CA SER A 123 -8.59 -12.41 2.58
C SER A 123 -7.56 -11.34 2.22
N VAL A 124 -6.36 -11.77 1.86
CA VAL A 124 -5.37 -10.87 1.25
C VAL A 124 -5.98 -10.14 0.05
N GLN A 125 -6.85 -10.81 -0.70
CA GLN A 125 -7.53 -10.24 -1.88
C GLN A 125 -8.45 -9.07 -1.53
N ASP A 126 -9.12 -9.07 -0.37
CA ASP A 126 -9.94 -7.94 0.07
C ASP A 126 -9.08 -6.70 0.33
N ILE A 127 -7.93 -6.87 1.00
CA ILE A 127 -6.96 -5.80 1.22
C ILE A 127 -6.44 -5.26 -0.12
N LEU A 128 -6.07 -6.13 -1.05
CA LEU A 128 -5.59 -5.74 -2.37
C LEU A 128 -6.65 -5.01 -3.19
N ARG A 129 -7.91 -5.41 -3.07
CA ARG A 129 -9.03 -4.74 -3.74
C ARG A 129 -9.18 -3.31 -3.22
N GLU A 130 -9.27 -3.13 -1.91
CA GLU A 130 -9.42 -1.79 -1.31
C GLU A 130 -8.18 -0.92 -1.50
N MET A 131 -6.99 -1.51 -1.53
CA MET A 131 -5.76 -0.80 -1.85
C MET A 131 -5.76 -0.25 -3.28
N LYS A 132 -6.32 -0.99 -4.27
CA LYS A 132 -6.36 -0.58 -5.67
C LYS A 132 -7.52 0.37 -5.99
N LEU A 133 -8.69 0.13 -5.43
CA LEU A 133 -9.96 0.72 -5.87
C LEU A 133 -10.68 1.52 -4.77
N GLY A 134 -10.52 1.13 -3.51
CA GLY A 134 -11.22 1.70 -2.37
C GLY A 134 -10.75 3.10 -1.97
N THR A 135 -11.41 3.70 -0.99
CA THR A 135 -10.95 4.91 -0.30
C THR A 135 -9.91 4.55 0.76
N ARG A 136 -9.38 5.55 1.45
CA ARG A 136 -8.52 5.31 2.62
C ARG A 136 -9.33 4.65 3.74
N GLU A 137 -10.54 5.15 3.95
CA GLU A 137 -11.47 4.68 4.97
C GLU A 137 -11.86 3.22 4.74
N ASP A 138 -12.08 2.81 3.47
CA ASP A 138 -12.38 1.42 3.12
C ASP A 138 -11.21 0.49 3.48
N LEU A 139 -9.98 0.91 3.15
CA LEU A 139 -8.77 0.15 3.47
C LEU A 139 -8.54 0.05 4.99
N GLU A 140 -8.72 1.16 5.72
CA GLU A 140 -8.66 1.18 7.18
C GLU A 140 -9.71 0.23 7.79
N GLY A 141 -10.92 0.22 7.23
CA GLY A 141 -12.01 -0.67 7.64
C GLY A 141 -11.66 -2.14 7.52
N VAL A 142 -11.14 -2.57 6.37
CA VAL A 142 -10.74 -3.97 6.13
C VAL A 142 -9.58 -4.38 7.05
N ILE A 143 -8.58 -3.51 7.23
CA ILE A 143 -7.45 -3.78 8.15
C ILE A 143 -7.94 -3.85 9.60
N HIS A 144 -8.86 -2.98 9.99
CA HIS A 144 -9.45 -3.01 11.34
C HIS A 144 -10.19 -4.33 11.62
N VAL A 145 -10.97 -4.83 10.65
CA VAL A 145 -11.62 -6.15 10.76
C VAL A 145 -10.58 -7.26 10.90
N PHE A 146 -9.50 -7.21 10.13
CA PHE A 146 -8.40 -8.18 10.26
C PHE A 146 -7.79 -8.15 11.67
N VAL A 147 -7.43 -6.98 12.18
CA VAL A 147 -6.85 -6.81 13.53
C VAL A 147 -7.81 -7.31 14.61
N LYS A 148 -9.11 -7.00 14.48
CA LYS A 148 -10.14 -7.50 15.41
C LYS A 148 -10.23 -9.03 15.38
N ASN A 149 -10.14 -9.64 14.20
CA ASN A 149 -10.14 -11.09 14.06
C ASN A 149 -8.89 -11.73 14.65
N LEU A 150 -7.71 -11.10 14.50
CA LEU A 150 -6.49 -11.55 15.17
C LEU A 150 -6.67 -11.64 16.69
N LYS A 151 -7.31 -10.65 17.32
CA LYS A 151 -7.55 -10.63 18.76
C LYS A 151 -8.56 -11.69 19.24
N ASN A 152 -9.60 -11.90 18.46
CA ASN A 152 -10.74 -12.74 18.84
C ASN A 152 -10.58 -14.20 18.45
N SER A 153 -9.75 -14.50 17.46
CA SER A 153 -9.51 -15.85 17.01
C SER A 153 -8.25 -16.41 17.67
N LYS A 154 -8.32 -17.61 18.18
CA LYS A 154 -7.14 -18.38 18.56
C LYS A 154 -6.43 -18.88 17.31
N MET A 155 -5.99 -17.95 16.47
CA MET A 155 -5.26 -18.24 15.24
C MET A 155 -3.90 -18.83 15.59
N ALA A 156 -3.50 -19.88 14.90
CA ALA A 156 -2.14 -20.39 15.04
C ALA A 156 -1.14 -19.34 14.51
N LEU A 157 -0.04 -19.16 15.24
CA LEU A 157 1.03 -18.24 14.85
C LEU A 157 1.50 -18.47 13.40
N SER A 158 1.58 -19.74 12.98
CA SER A 158 1.93 -20.11 11.60
C SER A 158 0.94 -19.60 10.56
N GLN A 159 -0.35 -19.60 10.85
CA GLN A 159 -1.39 -19.07 9.94
C GLN A 159 -1.25 -17.55 9.77
N TYR A 160 -1.02 -16.84 10.86
CA TYR A 160 -0.72 -15.40 10.83
C TYR A 160 0.53 -15.09 9.98
N GLN A 161 1.61 -15.84 10.20
CA GLN A 161 2.85 -15.66 9.43
C GLN A 161 2.64 -15.93 7.94
N ILE A 162 1.92 -17.00 7.58
CA ILE A 162 1.57 -17.31 6.18
C ILE A 162 0.78 -16.17 5.57
N PHE A 163 -0.22 -15.62 6.26
CA PHE A 163 -1.02 -14.50 5.77
C PHE A 163 -0.16 -13.26 5.46
N LEU A 164 0.74 -12.89 6.36
CA LEU A 164 1.63 -11.74 6.12
C LEU A 164 2.59 -11.99 4.95
N MET A 165 3.11 -13.20 4.83
CA MET A 165 3.98 -13.57 3.70
C MET A 165 3.22 -13.50 2.37
N GLU A 166 1.96 -13.97 2.33
CA GLU A 166 1.09 -13.88 1.17
C GLU A 166 0.82 -12.41 0.80
N LEU A 167 0.47 -11.56 1.77
CA LEU A 167 0.27 -10.14 1.54
C LEU A 167 1.50 -9.47 0.93
N VAL A 168 2.68 -9.73 1.48
CA VAL A 168 3.94 -9.19 0.96
C VAL A 168 4.22 -9.69 -0.46
N ALA A 169 4.03 -10.98 -0.72
CA ALA A 169 4.22 -11.55 -2.05
C ALA A 169 3.30 -10.92 -3.10
N GLU A 170 2.03 -10.70 -2.76
CA GLU A 170 1.08 -10.02 -3.64
C GLU A 170 1.44 -8.54 -3.87
N ILE A 171 1.93 -7.85 -2.85
CA ILE A 171 2.44 -6.47 -2.98
C ILE A 171 3.63 -6.43 -3.97
N TYR A 172 4.57 -7.38 -3.90
CA TYR A 172 5.67 -7.48 -4.87
C TYR A 172 5.19 -7.77 -6.29
N LYS A 173 4.15 -8.60 -6.46
CA LYS A 173 3.52 -8.83 -7.78
C LYS A 173 2.90 -7.55 -8.33
N LEU A 174 2.20 -6.78 -7.48
CA LEU A 174 1.67 -5.47 -7.87
C LEU A 174 2.78 -4.50 -8.26
N GLY A 175 3.86 -4.44 -7.48
CA GLY A 175 5.02 -3.61 -7.79
C GLY A 175 5.55 -3.85 -9.21
N ARG A 176 5.69 -5.12 -9.61
CA ARG A 176 6.11 -5.48 -10.97
C ARG A 176 5.08 -5.07 -12.03
N ASN A 177 3.79 -5.26 -11.77
CA ASN A 177 2.73 -4.97 -12.73
C ASN A 177 2.56 -3.47 -13.00
N TYR A 178 2.92 -2.62 -12.05
CA TYR A 178 2.83 -1.16 -12.14
C TYR A 178 4.20 -0.49 -12.23
N GLU A 179 5.28 -1.26 -12.45
CA GLU A 179 6.66 -0.77 -12.55
C GLU A 179 7.12 0.08 -11.35
N ILE A 180 6.59 -0.24 -10.15
CA ILE A 180 6.91 0.48 -8.91
C ILE A 180 8.29 0.08 -8.41
N ASP A 181 9.11 1.06 -8.05
CA ASP A 181 10.36 0.82 -7.35
C ASP A 181 10.08 0.31 -5.92
N MET A 182 10.21 -1.00 -5.72
CA MET A 182 9.93 -1.66 -4.45
C MET A 182 10.89 -1.23 -3.33
N ASN A 183 12.04 -0.61 -3.64
CA ASN A 183 12.93 -0.05 -2.62
C ASN A 183 12.32 1.16 -1.89
N GLN A 184 11.34 1.83 -2.51
CA GLN A 184 10.58 2.90 -1.86
C GLN A 184 9.56 2.35 -0.85
N ILE A 185 9.08 1.14 -1.06
CA ILE A 185 8.12 0.45 -0.20
C ILE A 185 8.85 -0.31 0.90
N PHE A 186 9.85 -1.11 0.52
CA PHE A 186 10.67 -1.93 1.41
C PHE A 186 12.15 -1.53 1.21
N PRO A 187 12.70 -0.64 2.05
CA PRO A 187 14.09 -0.19 1.91
C PRO A 187 15.09 -1.36 1.94
N PRO A 188 16.13 -1.35 1.10
CA PRO A 188 17.04 -2.50 0.90
C PRO A 188 17.80 -2.95 2.16
N LYS A 189 17.96 -2.08 3.15
CA LYS A 189 18.58 -2.40 4.43
C LYS A 189 17.60 -2.95 5.47
N THR A 190 16.34 -3.05 5.11
CA THR A 190 15.29 -3.51 5.99
C THR A 190 15.15 -5.01 5.84
N ASN A 191 15.56 -5.77 6.84
CA ASN A 191 15.24 -7.19 6.88
C ASN A 191 13.73 -7.31 7.17
N LEU A 192 12.94 -7.66 6.16
CA LEU A 192 11.50 -7.78 6.27
C LEU A 192 11.09 -8.75 7.39
N TYR A 193 11.84 -9.85 7.56
CA TYR A 193 11.62 -10.81 8.65
C TYR A 193 11.85 -10.17 10.02
N GLU A 194 12.92 -9.39 10.17
CA GLU A 194 13.19 -8.70 11.44
C GLU A 194 12.09 -7.68 11.76
N ASN A 195 11.61 -6.94 10.77
CA ASN A 195 10.50 -5.99 10.97
C ASN A 195 9.21 -6.70 11.37
N LEU A 196 8.84 -7.78 10.67
CA LEU A 196 7.66 -8.58 11.01
C LEU A 196 7.79 -9.19 12.41
N TYR A 197 9.01 -9.58 12.81
CA TYR A 197 9.27 -10.14 14.14
C TYR A 197 9.24 -9.08 15.25
N GLN A 198 9.45 -7.80 14.91
CA GLN A 198 9.36 -6.69 15.86
C GLN A 198 7.91 -6.23 16.12
N LEU A 199 6.95 -6.66 15.30
CA LEU A 199 5.55 -6.39 15.57
C LEU A 199 5.13 -7.15 16.83
N ASP A 200 4.76 -6.40 17.88
CA ASP A 200 4.57 -6.93 19.23
C ASP A 200 3.11 -6.91 19.68
N SER A 201 2.21 -6.45 18.82
CA SER A 201 0.79 -6.37 19.11
C SER A 201 -0.06 -6.40 17.83
N PRO A 202 -1.35 -6.79 17.91
CA PRO A 202 -2.27 -6.71 16.78
C PRO A 202 -2.38 -5.30 16.20
N GLU A 203 -2.30 -4.27 17.04
CA GLU A 203 -2.34 -2.87 16.62
C GLU A 203 -1.09 -2.48 15.83
N ALA A 204 0.09 -2.94 16.26
CA ALA A 204 1.34 -2.71 15.52
C ALA A 204 1.28 -3.36 14.14
N VAL A 205 0.70 -4.58 14.04
CA VAL A 205 0.45 -5.26 12.77
C VAL A 205 -0.46 -4.44 11.88
N GLY A 206 -1.60 -3.97 12.39
CA GLY A 206 -2.56 -3.15 11.64
C GLY A 206 -1.94 -1.85 11.14
N SER A 207 -1.18 -1.17 11.98
CA SER A 207 -0.47 0.07 11.64
C SER A 207 0.57 -0.16 10.55
N TRP A 208 1.35 -1.23 10.65
CA TRP A 208 2.33 -1.63 9.63
C TRP A 208 1.65 -1.96 8.29
N MET A 209 0.57 -2.75 8.31
CA MET A 209 -0.18 -3.10 7.11
C MET A 209 -0.73 -1.84 6.43
N LEU A 210 -1.32 -0.93 7.20
CA LEU A 210 -1.87 0.32 6.66
C LEU A 210 -0.77 1.19 6.02
N ASP A 211 0.36 1.36 6.69
CA ASP A 211 1.50 2.14 6.16
C ASP A 211 1.99 1.58 4.83
N ILE A 212 2.25 0.28 4.75
CA ILE A 212 2.70 -0.39 3.52
C ILE A 212 1.65 -0.27 2.41
N CYS A 213 0.39 -0.58 2.69
CA CYS A 213 -0.68 -0.49 1.71
C CYS A 213 -0.89 0.94 1.20
N MET A 214 -0.77 1.95 2.06
CA MET A 214 -0.85 3.35 1.66
C MET A 214 0.32 3.78 0.79
N LYS A 215 1.54 3.36 1.10
CA LYS A 215 2.74 3.60 0.25
C LYS A 215 2.54 3.01 -1.15
N VAL A 216 2.11 1.74 -1.23
CA VAL A 216 1.82 1.07 -2.51
C VAL A 216 0.72 1.80 -3.29
N ARG A 217 -0.37 2.18 -2.63
CA ARG A 217 -1.47 2.94 -3.23
C ARG A 217 -0.99 4.27 -3.81
N HIS A 218 -0.16 5.02 -3.08
CA HIS A 218 0.42 6.28 -3.58
C HIS A 218 1.31 6.02 -4.80
N ALA A 219 2.14 4.98 -4.76
CA ALA A 219 2.98 4.62 -5.89
C ALA A 219 2.16 4.25 -7.13
N ILE A 220 1.12 3.41 -7.00
CA ILE A 220 0.21 3.07 -8.12
C ILE A 220 -0.44 4.32 -8.73
N ARG A 221 -0.92 5.24 -7.89
CA ARG A 221 -1.56 6.48 -8.36
C ARG A 221 -0.58 7.37 -9.11
N ARG A 222 0.63 7.49 -8.62
CA ARG A 222 1.70 8.26 -9.26
C ARG A 222 2.07 7.67 -10.61
N GLU A 223 2.35 6.37 -10.68
CA GLU A 223 2.68 5.69 -11.93
C GLU A 223 1.56 5.81 -12.98
N ARG A 224 0.30 5.68 -12.56
CA ARG A 224 -0.84 5.91 -13.45
C ARG A 224 -0.92 7.36 -13.95
N ALA A 225 -0.66 8.34 -13.10
CA ALA A 225 -0.66 9.75 -13.48
C ALA A 225 0.49 10.06 -14.45
N ASP A 226 1.70 9.55 -14.18
CA ASP A 226 2.88 9.73 -15.00
C ASP A 226 2.70 9.03 -16.37
N SER A 227 2.16 7.82 -16.40
CA SER A 227 1.82 7.11 -17.64
C SER A 227 0.77 7.87 -18.46
N THR A 228 -0.29 8.37 -17.83
CA THR A 228 -1.32 9.18 -18.49
C THR A 228 -0.72 10.43 -19.11
N LYS A 229 0.10 11.16 -18.37
CA LYS A 229 0.78 12.35 -18.85
C LYS A 229 1.69 12.04 -20.04
N ALA A 230 2.50 11.00 -19.95
CA ALA A 230 3.37 10.56 -21.03
C ALA A 230 2.59 10.18 -22.30
N ILE A 231 1.44 9.49 -22.17
CA ILE A 231 0.57 9.18 -23.30
C ILE A 231 0.04 10.47 -23.93
N MET A 232 -0.40 11.45 -23.15
CA MET A 232 -0.94 12.71 -23.66
C MET A 232 0.14 13.55 -24.35
N GLU A 233 1.32 13.68 -23.77
CA GLU A 233 2.45 14.39 -24.37
C GLU A 233 2.84 13.77 -25.74
N ARG A 234 2.96 12.44 -25.80
CA ARG A 234 3.23 11.72 -27.04
C ARG A 234 2.10 11.87 -28.06
N ALA A 235 0.83 11.89 -27.62
CA ALA A 235 -0.31 12.09 -28.50
C ALA A 235 -0.30 13.49 -29.14
N ILE A 236 -0.06 14.52 -28.34
CA ILE A 236 0.05 15.90 -28.83
C ILE A 236 1.19 16.03 -29.82
N GLN A 237 2.38 15.48 -29.48
CA GLN A 237 3.53 15.50 -30.37
C GLN A 237 3.23 14.77 -31.70
N TYR A 238 2.61 13.59 -31.62
CA TYR A 238 2.24 12.83 -32.83
C TYR A 238 1.32 13.62 -33.75
N VAL A 239 0.34 14.37 -33.20
CA VAL A 239 -0.52 15.24 -34.01
C VAL A 239 0.28 16.39 -34.62
N GLN A 240 1.18 17.03 -33.90
CA GLN A 240 2.02 18.11 -34.39
C GLN A 240 2.92 17.65 -35.54
N ASP A 241 3.43 16.44 -35.49
CA ASP A 241 4.33 15.88 -36.49
C ASP A 241 3.58 15.36 -37.74
N ASN A 242 2.30 14.96 -37.58
CA ASN A 242 1.56 14.23 -38.61
C ASN A 242 0.23 14.91 -39.04
N TYR A 243 -0.10 16.13 -38.60
CA TYR A 243 -1.38 16.78 -38.94
C TYR A 243 -1.62 16.93 -40.43
N GLN A 244 -0.56 16.92 -41.24
CA GLN A 244 -0.60 17.04 -42.72
C GLN A 244 -1.08 15.73 -43.37
N GLU A 245 -0.97 14.60 -42.70
CA GLU A 245 -1.37 13.31 -43.24
C GLU A 245 -2.91 13.22 -43.27
N SER A 246 -3.47 12.99 -44.45
CA SER A 246 -4.92 12.99 -44.67
C SER A 246 -5.63 11.82 -43.96
N ASP A 247 -4.91 10.73 -43.71
CA ASP A 247 -5.37 9.49 -43.07
C ASP A 247 -5.10 9.44 -41.56
N LEU A 248 -4.69 10.56 -40.97
CA LEU A 248 -4.49 10.65 -39.51
C LEU A 248 -5.78 10.28 -38.76
N SER A 249 -5.74 9.17 -38.05
CA SER A 249 -6.89 8.54 -37.40
C SER A 249 -6.63 8.17 -35.95
N VAL A 250 -7.71 7.90 -35.20
CA VAL A 250 -7.63 7.38 -33.83
C VAL A 250 -6.94 6.02 -33.79
N GLU A 251 -7.20 5.17 -34.78
CA GLU A 251 -6.61 3.84 -34.87
C GLU A 251 -5.10 3.94 -35.11
N GLY A 252 -4.66 4.86 -35.98
CA GLY A 252 -3.24 5.08 -36.27
C GLY A 252 -2.45 5.51 -35.04
N ILE A 253 -2.95 6.53 -34.32
CA ILE A 253 -2.28 6.98 -33.10
C ILE A 253 -2.32 5.93 -31.99
N CYS A 254 -3.42 5.21 -31.81
CA CYS A 254 -3.53 4.15 -30.80
C CYS A 254 -2.52 3.02 -31.04
N SER A 255 -2.31 2.67 -32.32
CA SER A 255 -1.27 1.70 -32.71
C SER A 255 0.14 2.23 -32.37
N ALA A 256 0.43 3.50 -32.67
CA ALA A 256 1.71 4.12 -32.39
C ALA A 256 1.99 4.26 -30.87
N LEU A 257 0.96 4.47 -30.07
CA LEU A 257 1.05 4.60 -28.61
C LEU A 257 0.88 3.27 -27.85
N ASN A 258 0.54 2.19 -28.57
CA ASN A 258 0.24 0.88 -28.00
C ASN A 258 -0.86 0.91 -26.93
N VAL A 259 -1.97 1.59 -27.25
CA VAL A 259 -3.15 1.70 -26.36
C VAL A 259 -4.42 1.33 -27.13
N SER A 260 -5.48 0.93 -26.39
CA SER A 260 -6.77 0.66 -27.05
C SER A 260 -7.50 1.96 -27.43
N PRO A 261 -8.23 2.00 -28.58
CA PRO A 261 -8.98 3.18 -29.01
C PRO A 261 -10.01 3.69 -27.97
N THR A 262 -10.68 2.79 -27.29
CA THR A 262 -11.67 3.15 -26.26
C THR A 262 -11.00 3.83 -25.06
N TYR A 263 -9.91 3.27 -24.58
CA TYR A 263 -9.13 3.86 -23.48
C TYR A 263 -8.58 5.23 -23.87
N PHE A 264 -7.93 5.32 -25.04
CA PHE A 264 -7.35 6.56 -25.55
C PHE A 264 -8.40 7.66 -25.71
N SER A 265 -9.54 7.39 -26.35
CA SER A 265 -10.59 8.39 -26.60
C SER A 265 -11.17 8.94 -25.29
N THR A 266 -11.38 8.06 -24.28
CA THR A 266 -11.87 8.45 -22.97
C THR A 266 -10.84 9.32 -22.24
N LEU A 267 -9.58 8.89 -22.25
CA LEU A 267 -8.48 9.60 -21.62
C LEU A 267 -8.25 10.96 -22.27
N PHE A 268 -8.16 11.01 -23.60
CA PHE A 268 -7.92 12.23 -24.38
C PHE A 268 -9.00 13.29 -24.11
N LYS A 269 -10.28 12.87 -24.12
CA LYS A 269 -11.41 13.77 -23.82
C LYS A 269 -11.37 14.26 -22.38
N LYS A 270 -10.99 13.40 -21.44
CA LYS A 270 -10.90 13.76 -20.00
C LYS A 270 -9.79 14.79 -19.77
N GLU A 271 -8.60 14.57 -20.34
CA GLU A 271 -7.43 15.40 -20.05
C GLU A 271 -7.41 16.71 -20.84
N LEU A 272 -7.87 16.72 -22.11
CA LEU A 272 -7.84 17.89 -23.00
C LEU A 272 -9.21 18.57 -23.20
N GLY A 273 -10.29 18.02 -22.61
CA GLY A 273 -11.63 18.59 -22.70
C GLY A 273 -12.29 18.48 -24.10
N THR A 274 -11.60 17.84 -25.07
CA THR A 274 -12.05 17.76 -26.46
C THR A 274 -11.79 16.37 -27.04
N THR A 275 -12.47 16.01 -28.13
CA THR A 275 -12.19 14.75 -28.83
C THR A 275 -10.92 14.85 -29.67
N PHE A 276 -10.26 13.71 -29.93
CA PHE A 276 -9.07 13.67 -30.79
C PHE A 276 -9.32 14.28 -32.18
N VAL A 277 -10.43 13.93 -32.82
CA VAL A 277 -10.79 14.48 -34.15
C VAL A 277 -10.97 15.99 -34.10
N ALA A 278 -11.63 16.52 -33.07
CA ALA A 278 -11.79 17.96 -32.91
C ALA A 278 -10.44 18.67 -32.67
N TYR A 279 -9.54 18.04 -31.90
CA TYR A 279 -8.21 18.55 -31.63
C TYR A 279 -7.37 18.62 -32.92
N VAL A 280 -7.34 17.56 -33.72
CA VAL A 280 -6.66 17.51 -35.02
C VAL A 280 -7.23 18.61 -35.95
N THR A 281 -8.55 18.74 -36.00
CA THR A 281 -9.21 19.80 -36.79
C THR A 281 -8.75 21.19 -36.35
N ASN A 282 -8.66 21.46 -35.04
CA ASN A 282 -8.18 22.74 -34.56
C ASN A 282 -6.73 23.02 -34.95
N VAL A 283 -5.83 22.04 -34.79
CA VAL A 283 -4.43 22.17 -35.19
C VAL A 283 -4.31 22.47 -36.69
N ARG A 284 -5.06 21.74 -37.54
CA ARG A 284 -5.08 21.97 -39.01
C ARG A 284 -5.59 23.37 -39.34
N MET A 285 -6.62 23.83 -38.64
CA MET A 285 -7.20 25.17 -38.90
C MET A 285 -6.27 26.30 -38.46
N GLU A 286 -5.59 26.15 -37.31
CA GLU A 286 -4.58 27.11 -36.83
C GLU A 286 -3.42 27.21 -37.83
N ARG A 287 -2.93 26.08 -38.35
CA ARG A 287 -1.89 26.03 -39.38
C ARG A 287 -2.37 26.62 -40.70
N ALA A 288 -3.64 26.42 -41.04
CA ALA A 288 -4.22 27.03 -42.25
C ALA A 288 -4.28 28.57 -42.12
N VAL A 289 -4.62 29.11 -40.97
CA VAL A 289 -4.58 30.54 -40.69
C VAL A 289 -3.15 31.11 -40.85
N GLU A 290 -2.18 30.43 -40.28
CA GLU A 290 -0.76 30.82 -40.43
C GLU A 290 -0.34 30.87 -41.91
N LEU A 291 -0.66 29.83 -42.69
CA LEU A 291 -0.35 29.77 -44.12
C LEU A 291 -1.10 30.84 -44.96
N LEU A 292 -2.36 31.13 -44.59
CA LEU A 292 -3.14 32.17 -45.24
C LEU A 292 -2.54 33.58 -45.04
N GLN A 293 -1.88 33.80 -43.91
CA GLN A 293 -1.27 35.09 -43.54
C GLN A 293 0.17 35.24 -44.06
N THR A 294 0.91 34.12 -44.15
CA THR A 294 2.35 34.15 -44.42
C THR A 294 2.70 33.76 -45.85
N THR A 295 1.77 33.23 -46.64
CA THR A 295 2.05 32.77 -48.01
C THR A 295 1.00 33.29 -49.02
N GLU A 296 1.37 33.29 -50.29
CA GLU A 296 0.49 33.57 -51.43
C GLU A 296 -0.16 32.30 -52.00
N ASP A 297 -0.05 31.17 -51.31
CA ASP A 297 -0.58 29.90 -51.80
C ASP A 297 -2.07 29.97 -52.01
N LYS A 298 -2.55 29.36 -53.07
CA LYS A 298 -4.01 29.24 -53.32
C LYS A 298 -4.66 28.38 -52.26
N THR A 299 -5.91 28.67 -51.93
CA THR A 299 -6.68 28.00 -50.85
C THR A 299 -6.66 26.48 -50.98
N TYR A 300 -6.72 25.90 -52.17
CA TYR A 300 -6.66 24.46 -52.37
C TYR A 300 -5.27 23.87 -52.06
N VAL A 301 -4.20 24.65 -52.27
CA VAL A 301 -2.84 24.24 -51.90
C VAL A 301 -2.71 24.21 -50.36
N ILE A 302 -3.23 25.23 -49.71
CA ILE A 302 -3.25 25.27 -48.24
C ILE A 302 -4.06 24.09 -47.67
N ALA A 303 -5.24 23.81 -48.28
CA ALA A 303 -6.04 22.63 -47.87
C ALA A 303 -5.21 21.35 -47.89
N ALA A 304 -4.49 21.09 -48.97
CA ALA A 304 -3.61 19.93 -49.11
C ALA A 304 -2.47 19.94 -48.09
N LYS A 305 -1.82 21.08 -47.86
CA LYS A 305 -0.71 21.23 -46.87
C LYS A 305 -1.15 20.98 -45.40
N VAL A 306 -2.42 21.18 -45.10
CA VAL A 306 -2.94 20.95 -43.77
C VAL A 306 -3.75 19.65 -43.65
N GLY A 307 -3.60 18.72 -44.60
CA GLY A 307 -4.15 17.36 -44.52
C GLY A 307 -5.60 17.20 -44.98
N TYR A 308 -6.12 18.12 -45.84
CA TYR A 308 -7.44 17.96 -46.47
C TYR A 308 -7.28 17.61 -47.96
N THR A 309 -7.77 16.46 -48.34
CA THR A 309 -7.81 16.02 -49.75
C THR A 309 -8.87 16.77 -50.55
N GLU A 310 -9.97 17.16 -49.91
CA GLU A 310 -11.10 17.84 -50.54
C GLU A 310 -11.14 19.34 -50.19
N PRO A 311 -10.79 20.25 -51.11
CA PRO A 311 -10.75 21.70 -50.85
C PRO A 311 -12.09 22.31 -50.44
N ASN A 312 -13.21 21.75 -50.93
CA ASN A 312 -14.53 22.21 -50.57
C ASN A 312 -14.87 21.90 -49.14
N TYR A 313 -14.49 20.71 -48.65
CA TYR A 313 -14.68 20.31 -47.25
C TYR A 313 -13.78 21.14 -46.33
N PHE A 314 -12.52 21.39 -46.69
CA PHE A 314 -11.67 22.34 -45.98
C PHE A 314 -12.32 23.70 -45.82
N SER A 315 -12.84 24.28 -46.92
CA SER A 315 -13.47 25.60 -46.90
C SER A 315 -14.73 25.63 -46.01
N TYR A 316 -15.48 24.55 -46.00
CA TYR A 316 -16.64 24.39 -45.11
C TYR A 316 -16.21 24.37 -43.65
N VAL A 317 -15.23 23.54 -43.27
CA VAL A 317 -14.72 23.42 -41.86
C VAL A 317 -14.15 24.76 -41.39
N PHE A 318 -13.33 25.41 -42.24
CA PHE A 318 -12.74 26.71 -41.95
C PHE A 318 -13.82 27.79 -41.72
N LYS A 319 -14.85 27.86 -42.58
CA LYS A 319 -15.97 28.78 -42.40
C LYS A 319 -16.77 28.50 -41.16
N LYS A 320 -16.94 27.21 -40.81
CA LYS A 320 -17.63 26.81 -39.56
C LYS A 320 -16.87 27.31 -38.34
N GLN A 321 -15.54 27.27 -38.35
CA GLN A 321 -14.72 27.64 -37.19
C GLN A 321 -14.48 29.16 -37.08
N TYR A 322 -14.22 29.84 -38.20
CA TYR A 322 -13.88 31.27 -38.21
C TYR A 322 -15.01 32.19 -38.74
N GLY A 323 -16.13 31.63 -39.14
CA GLY A 323 -17.30 32.39 -39.60
C GLY A 323 -17.26 32.90 -41.03
N ILE A 324 -16.06 32.96 -41.64
CA ILE A 324 -15.84 33.41 -43.03
C ILE A 324 -14.98 32.43 -43.82
N SER A 325 -15.05 32.50 -45.17
CA SER A 325 -14.27 31.60 -46.01
C SER A 325 -12.76 31.91 -45.94
N PRO A 326 -11.86 30.93 -46.22
CA PRO A 326 -10.41 31.14 -46.25
C PRO A 326 -9.99 32.32 -47.10
N SER A 327 -10.57 32.49 -48.29
CA SER A 327 -10.24 33.59 -49.20
C SER A 327 -10.64 34.96 -48.62
N LYS A 328 -11.78 35.07 -47.95
CA LYS A 328 -12.20 36.30 -47.27
C LYS A 328 -11.31 36.58 -46.03
N TYR A 329 -10.90 35.55 -45.34
CA TYR A 329 -10.00 35.67 -44.16
C TYR A 329 -8.66 36.30 -44.58
N ARG A 330 -8.06 35.84 -45.70
CA ARG A 330 -6.82 36.40 -46.26
C ARG A 330 -6.94 37.88 -46.60
N THR A 331 -8.08 38.33 -47.16
CA THR A 331 -8.27 39.73 -47.57
C THR A 331 -8.67 40.68 -46.43
N GLY A 332 -8.69 40.20 -45.18
CA GLY A 332 -9.03 41.01 -44.00
C GLY A 332 -10.50 41.46 -43.92
N LYS A 333 -11.41 40.93 -44.77
CA LYS A 333 -12.83 41.26 -44.72
C LYS A 333 -13.52 40.47 -43.61
N THR A 334 -13.58 41.04 -42.45
CA THR A 334 -14.40 40.58 -41.32
C THR A 334 -15.90 40.77 -41.57
N LYS A 335 -16.73 40.06 -40.79
CA LYS A 335 -18.20 40.05 -40.90
C LYS A 335 -18.90 41.37 -40.52
N GLU A 336 -18.25 42.51 -40.47
CA GLU A 336 -18.82 43.81 -40.10
C GLU A 336 -19.36 44.60 -41.29
N GLU A 337 -20.05 43.92 -42.20
CA GLU A 337 -20.92 44.59 -43.15
C GLU A 337 -22.10 43.68 -43.55
N LYS A 338 -23.10 43.62 -42.65
CA LYS A 338 -24.55 43.60 -42.97
C LYS A 338 -25.35 43.92 -41.71
#